data_8b80de81f9cb9172f21cd24c0dd164a5
#
_entry.id   8b80de81f9cb9172f21cd24c0dd164a5
#
_cell.length_a   1.000
_cell.length_b   1.000
_cell.length_c   1.000
_cell.angle_alpha   90.00
_cell.angle_beta   90.00
_cell.angle_gamma   90.00
#
_symmetry.space_group_name_H-M   'P 1'
#
loop_
_entity.id
_entity.type
_entity.pdbx_description
1 polymer ?
#
loop_
_entity_poly.entity_id
_entity_poly.type
_entity_poly.pdbx_seq_one_letter_code
_entity_poly.pdbx_strand_id
1 'polypeptide(L)'
;EVTLDPNNQSLPLIIEDRITFTTNNVDQRVLLAAWGQDAYFHFNDTVVGTWPNDKPHVIYGFSMVDPNTELIIQEGTNIHLHKNSLLYIREGSLQVNGTVDDKVIFEGDRLESFYEDVKGQYYGIYFEKAISSSINHAIIKNGTAGIHVFSENQSNTDYTLRITNSEVYNHSSYGIFNYESGRIAGENLLVHNNTLYSFFQLEGGSYNFSHCHFLGYGTDGNQPAVAIRNYFTRNDGNTYVGNIAEGSFFNSIIYGSGENQIAYDTINADGQVSINYTFRNNLIRLESTLDEGPLVSDNIWNTDPLFENIEEQIFKYPSNSIVNNNGSPVHTSEPNDIEGNPRDLSNPDIGAYQLH
;
A
#
# COMPACT_ATOMS: atom_id res chain seq x y z
N GLU A 1 -30.05 0.05 20.32
CA GLU A 1 -29.71 0.74 19.09
C GLU A 1 -29.98 2.23 19.30
N VAL A 2 -29.00 3.07 19.00
CA VAL A 2 -29.16 4.54 19.07
C VAL A 2 -29.08 5.03 17.62
N THR A 3 -30.11 5.71 17.16
CA THR A 3 -30.16 6.31 15.83
C THR A 3 -30.02 7.81 15.95
N LEU A 4 -29.14 8.43 15.20
CA LEU A 4 -29.00 9.87 15.12
C LEU A 4 -29.62 10.37 13.82
N ASP A 5 -30.38 11.48 13.92
CA ASP A 5 -30.93 12.11 12.70
C ASP A 5 -29.80 12.82 11.93
N PRO A 6 -29.80 12.75 10.58
CA PRO A 6 -28.85 13.46 9.73
C PRO A 6 -28.87 14.98 10.02
N ASN A 7 -27.71 15.58 10.19
CA ASN A 7 -27.61 17.02 10.45
C ASN A 7 -26.99 17.82 9.29
N ASN A 8 -26.67 17.15 8.16
CA ASN A 8 -26.00 17.71 6.99
C ASN A 8 -24.64 18.39 7.30
N GLN A 9 -23.93 17.91 8.32
CA GLN A 9 -22.58 18.38 8.64
C GLN A 9 -21.58 17.28 8.33
N SER A 10 -20.46 17.67 7.69
CA SER A 10 -19.37 16.76 7.32
C SER A 10 -18.45 16.41 8.49
N LEU A 11 -18.56 17.09 9.61
CA LEU A 11 -17.73 16.84 10.79
C LEU A 11 -18.43 15.86 11.76
N PRO A 12 -17.67 14.97 12.42
CA PRO A 12 -18.21 14.10 13.43
C PRO A 12 -18.92 14.90 14.53
N LEU A 13 -20.16 14.55 14.84
CA LEU A 13 -20.91 15.11 15.94
C LEU A 13 -20.83 14.14 17.11
N ILE A 14 -20.36 14.60 18.26
CA ILE A 14 -20.41 13.84 19.50
C ILE A 14 -21.72 14.20 20.21
N ILE A 15 -22.58 13.21 20.36
CA ILE A 15 -23.81 13.35 21.18
C ILE A 15 -23.56 12.62 22.49
N GLU A 16 -23.66 13.35 23.58
CA GLU A 16 -23.49 12.82 24.92
C GLU A 16 -24.82 12.86 25.65
N ASP A 17 -25.15 11.76 26.34
CA ASP A 17 -26.25 11.66 27.27
C ASP A 17 -25.80 10.93 28.53
N ARG A 18 -26.60 10.97 29.61
CA ARG A 18 -26.23 10.37 30.88
C ARG A 18 -27.37 9.55 31.45
N ILE A 19 -27.05 8.29 31.77
CA ILE A 19 -27.95 7.48 32.58
C ILE A 19 -27.58 7.67 34.06
N THR A 20 -28.51 8.12 34.87
CA THR A 20 -28.30 8.26 36.32
C THR A 20 -29.01 7.14 37.04
N PHE A 21 -28.31 6.45 37.92
CA PHE A 21 -28.84 5.41 38.81
C PHE A 21 -28.74 5.91 40.24
N THR A 22 -29.86 5.96 40.96
CA THR A 22 -29.87 6.31 42.38
C THR A 22 -30.03 5.04 43.21
N THR A 23 -29.00 4.68 43.99
CA THR A 23 -29.02 3.53 44.89
C THR A 23 -28.63 4.01 46.31
N ASN A 24 -29.48 3.78 47.30
CA ASN A 24 -29.27 4.23 48.69
C ASN A 24 -28.96 5.74 48.81
N ASN A 25 -29.67 6.58 48.06
CA ASN A 25 -29.49 8.03 47.96
C ASN A 25 -28.09 8.44 47.41
N VAL A 26 -27.41 7.58 46.73
CA VAL A 26 -26.16 7.87 46.02
C VAL A 26 -26.40 7.78 44.51
N ASP A 27 -26.16 8.87 43.82
CA ASP A 27 -26.26 8.92 42.36
C ASP A 27 -24.96 8.38 41.69
N GLN A 28 -25.15 7.39 40.87
CA GLN A 28 -24.11 6.87 39.96
C GLN A 28 -24.49 7.27 38.53
N ARG A 29 -23.52 7.66 37.72
CA ARG A 29 -23.77 8.14 36.37
C ARG A 29 -22.96 7.33 35.37
N VAL A 30 -23.59 6.91 34.27
CA VAL A 30 -22.94 6.33 33.11
C VAL A 30 -23.08 7.35 31.99
N LEU A 31 -21.93 7.79 31.45
CA LEU A 31 -21.91 8.65 30.28
C LEU A 31 -22.15 7.76 29.03
N LEU A 32 -23.14 8.14 28.24
CA LEU A 32 -23.35 7.58 26.91
C LEU A 32 -22.80 8.60 25.92
N ALA A 33 -21.81 8.18 25.09
CA ALA A 33 -21.31 9.00 23.99
C ALA A 33 -21.59 8.27 22.69
N ALA A 34 -22.13 8.94 21.70
CA ALA A 34 -22.33 8.44 20.36
C ALA A 34 -21.70 9.41 19.36
N TRP A 35 -20.99 8.85 18.40
CA TRP A 35 -20.44 9.59 17.30
C TRP A 35 -21.39 9.46 16.12
N GLY A 36 -21.78 10.58 15.53
CA GLY A 36 -22.59 10.62 14.33
C GLY A 36 -21.88 11.43 13.26
N GLN A 37 -21.85 10.90 12.06
CA GLN A 37 -21.33 11.59 10.87
C GLN A 37 -22.19 11.18 9.68
N ASP A 38 -22.54 12.15 8.82
CA ASP A 38 -23.16 11.84 7.55
C ASP A 38 -22.15 11.16 6.63
N ALA A 39 -22.55 10.06 6.01
CA ALA A 39 -21.70 9.28 5.12
C ALA A 39 -22.49 8.67 3.97
N TYR A 40 -21.81 8.29 2.91
CA TYR A 40 -22.32 7.41 1.87
C TYR A 40 -22.10 5.96 2.30
N PHE A 41 -23.16 5.22 2.55
CA PHE A 41 -23.08 3.83 3.01
C PHE A 41 -23.23 2.87 1.83
N HIS A 42 -22.32 1.91 1.74
CA HIS A 42 -22.25 0.87 0.73
C HIS A 42 -22.40 -0.51 1.37
N PHE A 43 -23.37 -1.31 0.91
CA PHE A 43 -23.69 -2.62 1.50
C PHE A 43 -23.70 -3.72 0.44
N ASN A 44 -22.58 -4.40 0.20
CA ASN A 44 -22.46 -5.45 -0.82
C ASN A 44 -23.02 -4.99 -2.17
N ASP A 45 -22.58 -3.85 -2.63
CA ASP A 45 -23.11 -3.17 -3.81
C ASP A 45 -22.14 -3.14 -4.99
N THR A 46 -22.67 -2.82 -6.15
CA THR A 46 -21.88 -2.48 -7.34
C THR A 46 -21.81 -0.97 -7.47
N VAL A 47 -20.60 -0.47 -7.71
CA VAL A 47 -20.31 0.96 -7.77
C VAL A 47 -19.70 1.35 -9.11
N VAL A 48 -20.02 2.55 -9.58
CA VAL A 48 -19.53 3.12 -10.84
C VAL A 48 -19.59 4.64 -10.79
N GLY A 49 -18.77 5.30 -11.60
CA GLY A 49 -18.74 6.75 -11.71
C GLY A 49 -17.86 7.40 -10.64
N THR A 50 -18.26 8.52 -10.09
CA THR A 50 -17.41 9.33 -9.23
C THR A 50 -17.89 9.32 -7.78
N TRP A 51 -17.00 9.01 -6.87
CA TRP A 51 -17.17 9.22 -5.44
C TRP A 51 -16.66 10.63 -5.07
N PRO A 52 -17.56 11.51 -4.62
CA PRO A 52 -17.18 12.85 -4.20
C PRO A 52 -16.57 12.87 -2.80
N ASN A 53 -15.92 13.95 -2.45
CA ASN A 53 -15.25 14.16 -1.16
C ASN A 53 -16.07 14.95 -0.12
N ASP A 54 -17.33 15.25 -0.41
CA ASP A 54 -18.21 16.06 0.48
C ASP A 54 -18.63 15.31 1.75
N LYS A 55 -18.59 13.97 1.72
CA LYS A 55 -18.82 13.07 2.85
C LYS A 55 -17.94 11.83 2.71
N PRO A 56 -17.60 11.18 3.83
CA PRO A 56 -16.90 9.90 3.78
C PRO A 56 -17.78 8.80 3.17
N HIS A 57 -17.11 7.81 2.58
CA HIS A 57 -17.72 6.58 2.10
C HIS A 57 -17.44 5.45 3.09
N VAL A 58 -18.47 4.69 3.49
CA VAL A 58 -18.34 3.58 4.45
C VAL A 58 -18.79 2.29 3.79
N ILE A 59 -17.89 1.31 3.71
CA ILE A 59 -18.12 0.02 3.03
C ILE A 59 -18.39 -1.07 4.08
N TYR A 60 -19.54 -1.74 3.96
CA TYR A 60 -19.90 -2.96 4.67
C TYR A 60 -19.95 -4.14 3.73
N GLY A 61 -19.06 -5.13 3.93
CA GLY A 61 -18.90 -6.27 3.05
C GLY A 61 -18.04 -5.92 1.83
N PHE A 62 -18.64 -5.53 0.72
CA PHE A 62 -17.88 -5.09 -0.44
C PHE A 62 -18.57 -3.98 -1.22
N SER A 63 -17.75 -3.16 -1.89
CA SER A 63 -18.17 -2.32 -3.01
C SER A 63 -17.42 -2.77 -4.26
N MET A 64 -18.13 -3.20 -5.28
CA MET A 64 -17.55 -3.84 -6.46
C MET A 64 -17.65 -2.99 -7.70
N VAL A 65 -16.54 -2.81 -8.39
CA VAL A 65 -16.48 -2.24 -9.73
C VAL A 65 -16.62 -3.38 -10.75
N ASP A 66 -17.69 -3.39 -11.52
CA ASP A 66 -18.00 -4.45 -12.48
C ASP A 66 -17.14 -4.37 -13.76
N PRO A 67 -17.10 -5.45 -14.55
CA PRO A 67 -16.36 -5.48 -15.82
C PRO A 67 -16.70 -4.31 -16.74
N ASN A 68 -15.66 -3.69 -17.32
CA ASN A 68 -15.75 -2.55 -18.24
C ASN A 68 -16.42 -1.30 -17.64
N THR A 69 -16.46 -1.19 -16.31
CA THR A 69 -16.89 0.04 -15.62
C THR A 69 -15.72 0.67 -14.89
N GLU A 70 -15.86 1.91 -14.48
CA GLU A 70 -14.83 2.67 -13.80
C GLU A 70 -15.39 3.35 -12.54
N LEU A 71 -14.60 3.28 -11.47
CA LEU A 71 -14.79 4.09 -10.27
C LEU A 71 -13.70 5.15 -10.19
N ILE A 72 -14.11 6.40 -10.04
CA ILE A 72 -13.20 7.54 -9.82
C ILE A 72 -13.40 8.04 -8.40
N ILE A 73 -12.32 8.13 -7.62
CA ILE A 73 -12.33 8.67 -6.26
C ILE A 73 -11.61 10.02 -6.28
N GLN A 74 -12.31 11.08 -5.86
CA GLN A 74 -11.79 12.45 -5.87
C GLN A 74 -10.78 12.67 -4.73
N GLU A 75 -9.95 13.70 -4.89
CA GLU A 75 -9.03 14.17 -3.88
C GLU A 75 -9.72 14.42 -2.53
N GLY A 76 -9.04 14.11 -1.43
CA GLY A 76 -9.53 14.35 -0.06
C GLY A 76 -10.66 13.40 0.39
N THR A 77 -11.06 12.42 -0.44
CA THR A 77 -12.09 11.45 -0.05
C THR A 77 -11.58 10.53 1.05
N ASN A 78 -12.38 10.36 2.12
CA ASN A 78 -12.16 9.36 3.16
C ASN A 78 -13.02 8.13 2.92
N ILE A 79 -12.40 6.96 2.86
CA ILE A 79 -13.03 5.66 2.69
C ILE A 79 -12.80 4.81 3.93
N HIS A 80 -13.87 4.51 4.66
CA HIS A 80 -13.84 3.67 5.84
C HIS A 80 -14.37 2.29 5.50
N LEU A 81 -13.63 1.25 5.86
CA LEU A 81 -14.01 -0.13 5.57
C LEU A 81 -14.30 -0.86 6.89
N HIS A 82 -15.50 -1.42 6.98
CA HIS A 82 -15.90 -2.24 8.11
C HIS A 82 -15.10 -3.55 8.16
N LYS A 83 -15.16 -4.23 9.28
CA LYS A 83 -14.46 -5.51 9.49
C LYS A 83 -14.75 -6.50 8.34
N ASN A 84 -13.68 -7.06 7.77
CA ASN A 84 -13.68 -7.98 6.62
C ASN A 84 -14.19 -7.38 5.30
N SER A 85 -14.44 -6.09 5.23
CA SER A 85 -14.87 -5.41 4.01
C SER A 85 -13.70 -5.18 3.04
N LEU A 86 -14.04 -5.00 1.76
CA LEU A 86 -13.07 -4.71 0.72
C LEU A 86 -13.65 -3.79 -0.36
N LEU A 87 -12.78 -3.02 -1.00
CA LEU A 87 -13.08 -2.41 -2.30
C LEU A 87 -12.61 -3.39 -3.38
N TYR A 88 -13.52 -3.86 -4.22
CA TYR A 88 -13.29 -4.95 -5.16
C TYR A 88 -13.37 -4.48 -6.61
N ILE A 89 -12.27 -4.54 -7.34
CA ILE A 89 -12.19 -4.14 -8.75
C ILE A 89 -12.14 -5.41 -9.60
N ARG A 90 -13.30 -5.78 -10.17
CA ARG A 90 -13.45 -7.01 -10.95
C ARG A 90 -13.51 -6.70 -12.45
N GLU A 91 -12.41 -6.90 -13.18
CA GLU A 91 -12.32 -6.66 -14.63
C GLU A 91 -12.73 -5.23 -15.05
N GLY A 92 -12.79 -4.31 -14.09
CA GLY A 92 -13.06 -2.88 -14.25
C GLY A 92 -11.80 -2.05 -13.97
N SER A 93 -11.96 -0.76 -13.76
CA SER A 93 -10.87 0.16 -13.42
C SER A 93 -11.19 1.03 -12.21
N LEU A 94 -10.13 1.39 -11.48
CA LEU A 94 -10.17 2.32 -10.37
C LEU A 94 -9.22 3.48 -10.64
N GLN A 95 -9.70 4.73 -10.46
CA GLN A 95 -8.89 5.93 -10.53
C GLN A 95 -8.98 6.67 -9.19
N VAL A 96 -7.90 6.67 -8.41
CA VAL A 96 -7.79 7.42 -7.16
C VAL A 96 -6.98 8.67 -7.44
N ASN A 97 -7.62 9.84 -7.33
CA ASN A 97 -7.08 11.12 -7.78
C ASN A 97 -6.79 12.07 -6.60
N GLY A 98 -6.02 11.62 -5.61
CA GLY A 98 -5.55 12.48 -4.54
C GLY A 98 -4.54 13.53 -5.02
N THR A 99 -4.29 14.51 -4.16
CA THR A 99 -3.23 15.52 -4.33
C THR A 99 -2.32 15.52 -3.12
N VAL A 100 -1.22 16.24 -3.17
CA VAL A 100 -0.28 16.36 -2.04
C VAL A 100 -0.96 16.94 -0.81
N ASP A 101 -1.86 17.90 -0.99
CA ASP A 101 -2.58 18.58 0.09
C ASP A 101 -3.86 17.83 0.51
N ASP A 102 -4.52 17.13 -0.43
CA ASP A 102 -5.79 16.44 -0.24
C ASP A 102 -5.66 14.97 -0.64
N LYS A 103 -4.96 14.18 0.18
CA LYS A 103 -4.78 12.74 -0.04
C LYS A 103 -6.10 11.98 0.13
N VAL A 104 -6.27 10.91 -0.63
CA VAL A 104 -7.37 9.95 -0.44
C VAL A 104 -6.97 8.95 0.64
N ILE A 105 -7.84 8.73 1.63
CA ILE A 105 -7.54 7.87 2.79
C ILE A 105 -8.41 6.62 2.78
N PHE A 106 -7.78 5.45 2.88
CA PHE A 106 -8.42 4.15 3.09
C PHE A 106 -8.03 3.61 4.47
N GLU A 107 -8.99 3.45 5.34
CA GLU A 107 -8.76 2.98 6.71
C GLU A 107 -9.97 2.21 7.27
N GLY A 108 -9.85 1.65 8.48
CA GLY A 108 -10.98 1.02 9.16
C GLY A 108 -12.05 2.03 9.59
N ASP A 109 -13.28 1.53 9.83
CA ASP A 109 -14.40 2.37 10.27
C ASP A 109 -14.43 2.63 11.80
N ARG A 110 -13.43 2.13 12.54
CA ARG A 110 -13.28 2.37 13.97
C ARG A 110 -12.43 3.62 14.19
N LEU A 111 -13.11 4.75 14.47
CA LEU A 111 -12.50 6.08 14.60
C LEU A 111 -11.99 6.40 16.01
N GLU A 112 -12.14 5.48 16.97
CA GLU A 112 -11.60 5.67 18.31
C GLU A 112 -10.06 5.58 18.28
N SER A 113 -9.38 6.45 19.00
CA SER A 113 -7.90 6.55 19.01
C SER A 113 -7.18 5.21 19.29
N PHE A 114 -7.80 4.30 20.02
CA PHE A 114 -7.26 2.95 20.24
C PHE A 114 -7.07 2.17 18.94
N TYR A 115 -7.89 2.40 17.92
CA TYR A 115 -7.87 1.69 16.65
C TYR A 115 -7.01 2.35 15.58
N GLU A 116 -6.45 3.53 15.85
CA GLU A 116 -5.67 4.32 14.88
C GLU A 116 -4.53 3.54 14.24
N ASP A 117 -3.88 2.66 15.03
CA ASP A 117 -2.75 1.83 14.59
C ASP A 117 -3.01 0.33 14.66
N VAL A 118 -4.28 -0.10 14.77
CA VAL A 118 -4.61 -1.53 14.83
C VAL A 118 -4.62 -2.12 13.42
N LYS A 119 -3.79 -3.14 13.19
CA LYS A 119 -3.70 -3.87 11.91
C LYS A 119 -4.90 -4.81 11.71
N GLY A 120 -5.28 -5.06 10.46
CA GLY A 120 -6.25 -6.10 10.10
C GLY A 120 -7.71 -5.74 10.36
N GLN A 121 -8.07 -4.46 10.33
CA GLN A 121 -9.44 -4.00 10.56
C GLN A 121 -10.37 -4.36 9.40
N TYR A 122 -9.86 -4.41 8.18
CA TYR A 122 -10.59 -4.76 6.96
C TYR A 122 -9.69 -5.59 6.03
N TYR A 123 -10.18 -6.01 4.87
CA TYR A 123 -9.34 -6.77 3.94
C TYR A 123 -8.35 -5.89 3.20
N GLY A 124 -8.80 -4.96 2.37
CA GLY A 124 -7.98 -4.10 1.52
C GLY A 124 -8.65 -3.69 0.22
N ILE A 125 -7.85 -3.25 -0.76
CA ILE A 125 -8.27 -2.98 -2.14
C ILE A 125 -7.87 -4.18 -2.99
N TYR A 126 -8.84 -4.90 -3.56
CA TYR A 126 -8.63 -6.12 -4.32
C TYR A 126 -8.91 -5.92 -5.81
N PHE A 127 -7.90 -6.14 -6.63
CA PHE A 127 -7.96 -6.06 -8.08
C PHE A 127 -7.96 -7.47 -8.66
N GLU A 128 -9.10 -7.91 -9.20
CA GLU A 128 -9.22 -9.18 -9.93
C GLU A 128 -9.33 -8.90 -11.42
N LYS A 129 -8.28 -9.25 -12.18
CA LYS A 129 -8.22 -9.04 -13.63
C LYS A 129 -8.57 -7.60 -14.05
N ALA A 130 -8.31 -6.65 -13.16
CA ALA A 130 -8.59 -5.25 -13.38
C ALA A 130 -7.73 -4.69 -14.52
N ILE A 131 -8.19 -3.60 -15.11
CA ILE A 131 -7.54 -2.97 -16.25
C ILE A 131 -7.18 -1.53 -15.93
N SER A 132 -5.97 -1.11 -16.32
CA SER A 132 -5.53 0.30 -16.37
C SER A 132 -5.94 1.14 -15.16
N SER A 133 -5.80 0.58 -13.96
CA SER A 133 -6.13 1.28 -12.71
C SER A 133 -4.99 2.17 -12.25
N SER A 134 -5.30 3.27 -11.58
CA SER A 134 -4.30 4.16 -10.99
C SER A 134 -4.68 4.60 -9.57
N ILE A 135 -3.65 4.72 -8.72
CA ILE A 135 -3.75 5.30 -7.38
C ILE A 135 -2.68 6.39 -7.28
N ASN A 136 -3.10 7.61 -7.00
CA ASN A 136 -2.19 8.74 -6.82
C ASN A 136 -2.52 9.50 -5.53
N HIS A 137 -1.49 9.85 -4.75
CA HIS A 137 -1.61 10.55 -3.47
C HIS A 137 -2.67 9.92 -2.54
N ALA A 138 -2.46 8.65 -2.19
CA ALA A 138 -3.32 7.93 -1.25
C ALA A 138 -2.56 7.51 0.01
N ILE A 139 -3.30 7.37 1.11
CA ILE A 139 -2.89 6.68 2.33
C ILE A 139 -3.78 5.45 2.48
N ILE A 140 -3.16 4.26 2.51
CA ILE A 140 -3.87 2.98 2.64
C ILE A 140 -3.31 2.30 3.88
N LYS A 141 -4.11 2.20 4.96
CA LYS A 141 -3.63 1.73 6.26
C LYS A 141 -4.59 0.80 6.98
N ASN A 142 -4.05 0.00 7.91
CA ASN A 142 -4.79 -0.78 8.90
C ASN A 142 -5.58 -2.00 8.35
N GLY A 143 -5.39 -2.37 7.09
CA GLY A 143 -6.04 -3.56 6.51
C GLY A 143 -5.30 -4.87 6.76
N THR A 144 -5.77 -5.93 6.13
CA THR A 144 -5.06 -7.23 6.06
C THR A 144 -4.02 -7.21 4.95
N ALA A 145 -4.41 -6.81 3.73
CA ALA A 145 -3.52 -6.52 2.62
C ALA A 145 -3.91 -5.14 2.07
N GLY A 146 -2.99 -4.18 2.04
CA GLY A 146 -3.31 -2.84 1.55
C GLY A 146 -3.82 -2.89 0.12
N ILE A 147 -3.02 -3.48 -0.75
CA ILE A 147 -3.31 -3.69 -2.17
C ILE A 147 -3.09 -5.17 -2.50
N HIS A 148 -4.08 -5.81 -3.10
CA HIS A 148 -3.97 -7.17 -3.61
C HIS A 148 -4.34 -7.19 -5.10
N VAL A 149 -3.38 -7.57 -5.95
CA VAL A 149 -3.59 -7.68 -7.41
C VAL A 149 -3.53 -9.14 -7.81
N PHE A 150 -4.55 -9.60 -8.50
CA PHE A 150 -4.68 -10.94 -9.07
C PHE A 150 -5.08 -10.83 -10.54
N SER A 151 -4.36 -11.47 -11.43
CA SER A 151 -4.57 -11.26 -12.88
C SER A 151 -4.71 -12.50 -13.73
N GLU A 152 -4.54 -13.68 -13.24
CA GLU A 152 -4.65 -14.97 -13.93
C GLU A 152 -4.48 -14.92 -15.47
N ASN A 153 -3.29 -15.27 -15.96
CA ASN A 153 -2.98 -15.42 -17.40
C ASN A 153 -3.38 -14.25 -18.33
N GLN A 154 -3.41 -13.02 -17.83
CA GLN A 154 -3.62 -11.88 -18.72
C GLN A 154 -2.49 -11.73 -19.73
N SER A 155 -2.85 -11.75 -21.00
CA SER A 155 -1.94 -11.44 -22.11
C SER A 155 -1.75 -9.92 -22.32
N ASN A 156 -2.33 -9.10 -21.46
CA ASN A 156 -2.23 -7.64 -21.56
C ASN A 156 -0.80 -7.19 -21.25
N THR A 157 -0.27 -6.29 -22.05
CA THR A 157 1.05 -5.67 -21.85
C THR A 157 0.98 -4.44 -20.94
N ASP A 158 -0.19 -3.90 -20.68
CA ASP A 158 -0.38 -2.73 -19.82
C ASP A 158 -0.36 -3.12 -18.35
N TYR A 159 0.00 -2.18 -17.49
CA TYR A 159 -0.05 -2.41 -16.04
C TYR A 159 -1.51 -2.52 -15.56
N THR A 160 -1.75 -3.52 -14.74
CA THR A 160 -3.03 -3.69 -14.01
C THR A 160 -3.25 -2.52 -13.06
N LEU A 161 -2.18 -2.10 -12.38
CA LEU A 161 -2.19 -0.99 -11.44
C LEU A 161 -0.91 -0.16 -11.57
N ARG A 162 -1.09 1.17 -11.66
CA ARG A 162 -0.04 2.16 -11.39
C ARG A 162 -0.34 2.84 -10.06
N ILE A 163 0.66 2.95 -9.21
CA ILE A 163 0.53 3.62 -7.92
C ILE A 163 1.66 4.63 -7.75
N THR A 164 1.32 5.88 -7.45
CA THR A 164 2.29 6.96 -7.30
C THR A 164 2.02 7.79 -6.06
N ASN A 165 3.07 8.40 -5.49
CA ASN A 165 2.98 9.39 -4.43
C ASN A 165 2.15 8.94 -3.22
N SER A 166 2.21 7.66 -2.86
CA SER A 166 1.27 7.04 -1.93
C SER A 166 1.98 6.30 -0.81
N GLU A 167 1.28 6.18 0.30
CA GLU A 167 1.74 5.47 1.49
C GLU A 167 0.85 4.27 1.78
N VAL A 168 1.48 3.09 2.02
CA VAL A 168 0.79 1.81 2.26
C VAL A 168 1.39 1.17 3.49
N TYR A 169 0.66 1.17 4.60
CA TYR A 169 1.27 0.73 5.86
C TYR A 169 0.30 0.11 6.86
N ASN A 170 0.90 -0.50 7.87
CA ASN A 170 0.19 -1.03 9.04
C ASN A 170 -0.82 -2.13 8.70
N HIS A 171 -0.47 -3.04 7.78
CA HIS A 171 -1.29 -4.18 7.42
C HIS A 171 -0.91 -5.44 8.20
N SER A 172 -1.90 -6.29 8.51
CA SER A 172 -1.65 -7.53 9.26
C SER A 172 -0.99 -8.63 8.44
N SER A 173 -0.87 -8.44 7.12
CA SER A 173 -0.14 -9.34 6.23
C SER A 173 0.77 -8.56 5.29
N TYR A 174 0.25 -8.01 4.20
CA TYR A 174 1.04 -7.44 3.12
C TYR A 174 0.71 -5.96 2.89
N GLY A 175 1.71 -5.15 2.59
CA GLY A 175 1.48 -3.83 2.02
C GLY A 175 0.90 -3.95 0.61
N ILE A 176 1.69 -4.50 -0.30
CA ILE A 176 1.32 -4.76 -1.69
C ILE A 176 1.54 -6.24 -2.00
N PHE A 177 0.48 -6.94 -2.39
CA PHE A 177 0.52 -8.33 -2.82
C PHE A 177 0.16 -8.46 -4.29
N ASN A 178 1.11 -8.91 -5.10
CA ASN A 178 0.95 -9.15 -6.54
C ASN A 178 0.94 -10.66 -6.80
N TYR A 179 -0.18 -11.16 -7.28
CA TYR A 179 -0.40 -12.60 -7.44
C TYR A 179 -0.76 -12.95 -8.87
N GLU A 180 -0.20 -14.06 -9.35
CA GLU A 180 -0.54 -14.74 -10.59
C GLU A 180 -0.71 -13.81 -11.80
N SER A 181 0.40 -13.42 -12.44
CA SER A 181 0.45 -12.57 -13.63
C SER A 181 0.01 -11.10 -13.44
N GLY A 182 -0.19 -10.62 -12.21
CA GLY A 182 -0.42 -9.21 -11.93
C GLY A 182 0.73 -8.34 -12.44
N ARG A 183 0.42 -7.14 -12.92
CA ARG A 183 1.41 -6.16 -13.42
C ARG A 183 1.27 -4.86 -12.67
N ILE A 184 2.24 -4.52 -11.84
CA ILE A 184 2.23 -3.32 -11.00
C ILE A 184 3.42 -2.42 -11.37
N ALA A 185 3.16 -1.12 -11.49
CA ALA A 185 4.20 -0.10 -11.49
C ALA A 185 3.98 0.88 -10.35
N GLY A 186 5.07 1.33 -9.74
CA GLY A 186 5.00 2.32 -8.67
C GLY A 186 6.17 3.29 -8.66
N GLU A 187 5.89 4.53 -8.29
CA GLU A 187 6.91 5.56 -8.08
C GLU A 187 6.54 6.44 -6.87
N ASN A 188 7.53 6.85 -6.10
CA ASN A 188 7.34 7.63 -4.87
C ASN A 188 6.42 6.93 -3.86
N LEU A 189 6.70 5.67 -3.55
CA LEU A 189 5.94 4.92 -2.56
C LEU A 189 6.67 4.82 -1.23
N LEU A 190 5.93 4.93 -0.14
CA LEU A 190 6.38 4.55 1.19
C LEU A 190 5.56 3.36 1.68
N VAL A 191 6.19 2.17 1.74
CA VAL A 191 5.52 0.91 2.12
C VAL A 191 6.22 0.35 3.36
N HIS A 192 5.54 0.34 4.51
CA HIS A 192 6.18 0.02 5.79
C HIS A 192 5.22 -0.58 6.81
N ASN A 193 5.78 -1.01 7.95
CA ASN A 193 5.07 -1.51 9.12
C ASN A 193 4.02 -2.60 8.82
N ASN A 194 4.29 -3.46 7.83
CA ASN A 194 3.44 -4.60 7.50
C ASN A 194 3.96 -5.86 8.20
N THR A 195 3.06 -6.75 8.64
CA THR A 195 3.47 -7.90 9.49
C THR A 195 4.27 -8.94 8.74
N LEU A 196 3.99 -9.19 7.46
CA LEU A 196 4.73 -10.15 6.65
C LEU A 196 5.69 -9.45 5.69
N TYR A 197 5.18 -8.86 4.61
CA TYR A 197 6.01 -8.23 3.58
C TYR A 197 5.45 -6.86 3.18
N SER A 198 6.33 -5.90 2.92
CA SER A 198 5.93 -4.65 2.29
C SER A 198 5.56 -4.87 0.82
N PHE A 199 6.31 -5.71 0.10
CA PHE A 199 5.93 -6.20 -1.23
C PHE A 199 6.07 -7.71 -1.32
N PHE A 200 5.03 -8.39 -1.80
CA PHE A 200 5.06 -9.82 -2.09
C PHE A 200 4.61 -10.09 -3.53
N GLN A 201 5.50 -10.73 -4.30
CA GLN A 201 5.21 -11.29 -5.62
C GLN A 201 5.08 -12.79 -5.50
N LEU A 202 3.95 -13.35 -5.96
CA LEU A 202 3.70 -14.79 -5.92
C LEU A 202 3.19 -15.31 -7.28
N GLU A 203 3.69 -16.48 -7.69
CA GLU A 203 3.25 -17.21 -8.89
C GLU A 203 3.34 -16.40 -10.20
N GLY A 204 4.45 -15.65 -10.37
CA GLY A 204 4.72 -14.88 -11.58
C GLY A 204 4.02 -13.52 -11.65
N GLY A 205 4.26 -12.79 -12.73
CA GLY A 205 3.76 -11.44 -12.96
C GLY A 205 4.87 -10.45 -13.29
N SER A 206 4.58 -9.16 -13.13
CA SER A 206 5.55 -8.09 -13.38
C SER A 206 5.45 -7.00 -12.33
N TYR A 207 6.58 -6.40 -12.01
CA TYR A 207 6.64 -5.22 -11.15
C TYR A 207 7.76 -4.28 -11.62
N ASN A 208 7.50 -2.98 -11.48
CA ASN A 208 8.47 -1.93 -11.80
C ASN A 208 8.31 -0.81 -10.78
N PHE A 209 9.32 -0.64 -9.92
CA PHE A 209 9.30 0.36 -8.86
C PHE A 209 10.49 1.28 -8.97
N SER A 210 10.23 2.60 -8.85
CA SER A 210 11.27 3.62 -8.78
C SER A 210 11.00 4.61 -7.66
N HIS A 211 12.06 5.11 -7.03
CA HIS A 211 11.97 6.04 -5.92
C HIS A 211 11.03 5.58 -4.78
N CYS A 212 11.08 4.31 -4.42
CA CYS A 212 10.22 3.73 -3.40
C CYS A 212 11.00 3.36 -2.13
N HIS A 213 10.33 3.39 -1.00
CA HIS A 213 10.76 2.75 0.24
C HIS A 213 9.94 1.48 0.46
N PHE A 214 10.61 0.32 0.50
CA PHE A 214 10.04 -0.93 0.98
C PHE A 214 10.75 -1.30 2.28
N LEU A 215 10.06 -1.14 3.41
CA LEU A 215 10.68 -1.22 4.71
C LEU A 215 10.18 -2.42 5.51
N GLY A 216 11.13 -3.21 6.02
CA GLY A 216 10.90 -4.37 6.89
C GLY A 216 10.99 -4.03 8.38
N TYR A 217 10.60 -2.82 8.78
CA TYR A 217 10.36 -2.48 10.16
C TYR A 217 8.93 -2.88 10.55
N GLY A 218 8.77 -3.53 11.70
CA GLY A 218 7.48 -4.03 12.16
C GLY A 218 7.04 -5.36 11.54
N THR A 219 7.91 -6.02 10.75
CA THR A 219 7.66 -7.39 10.28
C THR A 219 7.81 -8.40 11.40
N ASP A 220 7.01 -9.47 11.34
CA ASP A 220 7.07 -10.57 12.30
C ASP A 220 8.26 -11.50 12.00
N GLY A 221 9.01 -11.89 13.02
CA GLY A 221 10.04 -12.93 12.92
C GLY A 221 11.18 -12.66 11.93
N ASN A 222 11.56 -11.41 11.69
CA ASN A 222 12.61 -11.02 10.73
C ASN A 222 12.27 -11.32 9.26
N GLN A 223 11.00 -11.29 8.89
CA GLN A 223 10.60 -11.39 7.48
C GLN A 223 11.22 -10.24 6.67
N PRO A 224 11.62 -10.49 5.41
CA PRO A 224 12.17 -9.44 4.55
C PRO A 224 11.09 -8.41 4.17
N ALA A 225 11.52 -7.20 3.80
CA ALA A 225 10.61 -6.20 3.24
C ALA A 225 9.99 -6.65 1.91
N VAL A 226 10.78 -7.32 1.08
CA VAL A 226 10.41 -7.76 -0.27
C VAL A 226 10.58 -9.27 -0.39
N ALA A 227 9.54 -9.96 -0.80
CA ALA A 227 9.58 -11.38 -1.12
C ALA A 227 9.11 -11.64 -2.56
N ILE A 228 9.92 -12.36 -3.33
CA ILE A 228 9.65 -12.70 -4.73
C ILE A 228 9.68 -14.22 -4.86
N ARG A 229 8.53 -14.79 -5.19
CA ARG A 229 8.36 -16.22 -5.44
C ARG A 229 7.55 -16.41 -6.71
N ASN A 230 8.10 -17.12 -7.69
CA ASN A 230 7.40 -17.34 -8.95
C ASN A 230 6.59 -18.64 -9.00
N TYR A 231 6.39 -19.29 -7.87
CA TYR A 231 5.63 -20.54 -7.78
C TYR A 231 4.76 -20.60 -6.54
N PHE A 232 3.73 -21.43 -6.61
CA PHE A 232 2.88 -21.76 -5.48
C PHE A 232 2.40 -23.22 -5.57
N THR A 233 2.48 -23.95 -4.46
CA THR A 233 1.94 -25.31 -4.37
C THR A 233 0.55 -25.25 -3.77
N ARG A 234 -0.46 -25.57 -4.57
CA ARG A 234 -1.86 -25.53 -4.15
C ARG A 234 -2.23 -26.76 -3.32
N ASN A 235 -3.41 -26.74 -2.71
CA ASN A 235 -3.90 -27.83 -1.83
C ASN A 235 -4.08 -29.17 -2.54
N ASP A 236 -4.15 -29.21 -3.86
CA ASP A 236 -4.18 -30.39 -4.70
C ASP A 236 -2.80 -31.08 -4.86
N GLY A 237 -1.74 -30.47 -4.29
CA GLY A 237 -0.36 -30.94 -4.38
C GLY A 237 0.37 -30.49 -5.65
N ASN A 238 -0.27 -29.80 -6.57
CA ASN A 238 0.36 -29.31 -7.78
C ASN A 238 1.10 -27.99 -7.53
N THR A 239 2.30 -27.87 -8.10
CA THR A 239 3.07 -26.65 -8.08
C THR A 239 2.87 -25.90 -9.39
N TYR A 240 2.36 -24.69 -9.28
CA TYR A 240 2.17 -23.77 -10.40
C TYR A 240 3.34 -22.80 -10.43
N VAL A 241 3.93 -22.62 -11.60
CA VAL A 241 5.13 -21.80 -11.80
C VAL A 241 4.84 -20.75 -12.87
N GLY A 242 4.97 -19.47 -12.51
CA GLY A 242 4.73 -18.37 -13.44
C GLY A 242 6.01 -17.66 -13.87
N ASN A 243 5.91 -16.90 -14.94
CA ASN A 243 6.99 -16.04 -15.42
C ASN A 243 7.06 -14.74 -14.59
N ILE A 244 8.25 -14.31 -14.26
CA ILE A 244 8.54 -12.91 -13.90
C ILE A 244 9.01 -12.24 -15.18
N ALA A 245 8.07 -11.65 -15.92
CA ALA A 245 8.34 -11.05 -17.22
C ALA A 245 9.14 -9.75 -17.10
N GLU A 246 8.91 -9.00 -16.04
CA GLU A 246 9.63 -7.79 -15.63
C GLU A 246 9.66 -7.73 -14.11
N GLY A 247 10.83 -7.51 -13.53
CA GLY A 247 11.00 -7.36 -12.09
C GLY A 247 12.07 -6.31 -11.81
N SER A 248 11.68 -5.08 -11.48
CA SER A 248 12.63 -3.98 -11.40
C SER A 248 12.45 -3.11 -10.16
N PHE A 249 13.59 -2.78 -9.56
CA PHE A 249 13.71 -1.74 -8.54
C PHE A 249 14.80 -0.77 -8.97
N PHE A 250 14.45 0.50 -9.01
CA PHE A 250 15.34 1.61 -9.36
C PHE A 250 15.25 2.70 -8.29
N ASN A 251 16.37 3.33 -7.96
CA ASN A 251 16.40 4.46 -7.04
C ASN A 251 15.60 4.22 -5.76
N SER A 252 15.56 2.99 -5.25
CA SER A 252 14.66 2.60 -4.16
C SER A 252 15.44 2.18 -2.92
N ILE A 253 14.83 2.30 -1.75
CA ILE A 253 15.37 1.82 -0.47
C ILE A 253 14.63 0.55 -0.09
N ILE A 254 15.37 -0.56 0.08
CA ILE A 254 14.85 -1.84 0.56
C ILE A 254 15.63 -2.16 1.84
N TYR A 255 15.04 -1.80 2.99
CA TYR A 255 15.75 -1.80 4.27
C TYR A 255 14.84 -2.21 5.44
N GLY A 256 15.42 -2.56 6.58
CA GLY A 256 14.65 -2.95 7.74
C GLY A 256 15.53 -3.47 8.89
N SER A 257 14.91 -4.05 9.91
CA SER A 257 15.61 -4.56 11.09
C SER A 257 16.41 -5.85 10.84
N GLY A 258 15.93 -6.74 9.97
CA GLY A 258 16.61 -7.98 9.60
C GLY A 258 17.79 -7.77 8.65
N GLU A 259 18.73 -8.72 8.61
CA GLU A 259 19.92 -8.65 7.74
C GLU A 259 19.62 -8.85 6.26
N ASN A 260 18.51 -9.52 5.95
CA ASN A 260 18.08 -9.82 4.57
C ASN A 260 16.71 -9.23 4.32
N GLN A 261 16.66 -8.14 3.55
CA GLN A 261 15.42 -7.44 3.24
C GLN A 261 14.83 -7.80 1.87
N ILE A 262 15.49 -8.71 1.15
CA ILE A 262 14.97 -9.33 -0.08
C ILE A 262 15.05 -10.84 0.05
N ALA A 263 13.95 -11.54 -0.18
CA ALA A 263 13.91 -12.99 -0.39
C ALA A 263 13.55 -13.27 -1.86
N TYR A 264 14.44 -13.95 -2.56
CA TYR A 264 14.24 -14.37 -3.94
C TYR A 264 14.22 -15.91 -3.99
N ASP A 265 13.00 -16.47 -4.02
CA ASP A 265 12.76 -17.92 -4.02
C ASP A 265 12.07 -18.31 -5.34
N THR A 266 12.85 -18.69 -6.34
CA THR A 266 12.33 -18.92 -7.69
C THR A 266 12.72 -20.30 -8.23
N ILE A 267 11.82 -20.86 -9.02
CA ILE A 267 12.02 -22.12 -9.75
C ILE A 267 12.07 -21.81 -11.24
N ASN A 268 13.14 -22.28 -11.90
CA ASN A 268 13.22 -22.31 -13.35
C ASN A 268 13.10 -23.77 -13.82
N ALA A 269 11.87 -24.23 -13.95
CA ALA A 269 11.58 -25.58 -14.38
C ALA A 269 12.00 -25.76 -15.84
N ASP A 270 13.06 -26.57 -16.07
CA ASP A 270 13.57 -26.96 -17.37
C ASP A 270 13.91 -25.80 -18.33
N GLY A 271 14.23 -24.62 -17.81
CA GLY A 271 14.54 -23.44 -18.61
C GLY A 271 13.35 -22.83 -19.37
N GLN A 272 12.12 -23.23 -19.02
CA GLN A 272 10.90 -22.77 -19.69
C GLN A 272 10.33 -21.49 -19.08
N VAL A 273 10.83 -21.06 -17.94
CA VAL A 273 10.29 -19.93 -17.17
C VAL A 273 11.26 -18.75 -17.24
N SER A 274 10.74 -17.58 -17.62
CA SER A 274 11.49 -16.33 -17.55
C SER A 274 11.51 -15.80 -16.13
N ILE A 275 12.69 -15.49 -15.62
CA ILE A 275 12.89 -14.81 -14.34
C ILE A 275 13.76 -13.59 -14.58
N ASN A 276 13.11 -12.48 -14.89
CA ASN A 276 13.79 -11.22 -15.15
C ASN A 276 13.79 -10.36 -13.90
N TYR A 277 14.96 -9.88 -13.49
CA TYR A 277 15.08 -8.94 -12.39
C TYR A 277 16.13 -7.87 -12.70
N THR A 278 15.90 -6.68 -12.17
CA THR A 278 16.83 -5.55 -12.29
C THR A 278 16.87 -4.79 -10.97
N PHE A 279 18.08 -4.55 -10.48
CA PHE A 279 18.34 -3.73 -9.30
C PHE A 279 19.41 -2.69 -9.65
N ARG A 280 19.01 -1.43 -9.76
CA ARG A 280 19.96 -0.34 -10.09
C ARG A 280 19.74 0.89 -9.24
N ASN A 281 20.83 1.44 -8.76
CA ASN A 281 20.84 2.67 -7.94
C ASN A 281 19.94 2.55 -6.71
N ASN A 282 19.92 1.41 -6.04
CA ASN A 282 19.13 1.20 -4.84
C ASN A 282 20.01 1.21 -3.58
N LEU A 283 19.44 1.49 -2.45
CA LEU A 283 20.00 1.18 -1.13
C LEU A 283 19.33 -0.12 -0.61
N ILE A 284 20.12 -1.17 -0.45
CA ILE A 284 19.59 -2.51 -0.11
C ILE A 284 20.34 -3.09 1.09
N ARG A 285 19.60 -3.61 2.05
CA ARG A 285 20.16 -4.43 3.14
C ARG A 285 20.02 -5.90 2.79
N LEU A 286 21.16 -6.55 2.50
CA LEU A 286 21.24 -7.96 2.13
C LEU A 286 22.61 -8.52 2.49
N GLU A 287 22.70 -9.52 3.38
CA GLU A 287 23.93 -10.11 3.86
C GLU A 287 24.78 -10.68 2.70
N SER A 288 24.16 -11.46 1.83
CA SER A 288 24.79 -11.95 0.60
C SER A 288 24.38 -11.08 -0.57
N THR A 289 25.18 -10.05 -0.87
CA THR A 289 24.92 -9.13 -1.99
C THR A 289 24.85 -9.86 -3.32
N LEU A 290 24.08 -9.30 -4.25
CA LEU A 290 23.99 -9.82 -5.62
C LEU A 290 25.24 -9.44 -6.41
N ASP A 291 25.68 -10.30 -7.32
CA ASP A 291 26.81 -10.04 -8.20
C ASP A 291 26.52 -8.86 -9.14
N GLU A 292 27.48 -7.94 -9.25
CA GLU A 292 27.40 -6.80 -10.16
C GLU A 292 27.38 -7.28 -11.62
N GLY A 293 26.54 -6.64 -12.44
CA GLY A 293 26.39 -6.97 -13.84
C GLY A 293 25.37 -6.07 -14.55
N PRO A 294 24.99 -6.38 -15.79
CA PRO A 294 24.08 -5.53 -16.55
C PRO A 294 22.69 -5.31 -15.92
N LEU A 295 22.27 -6.21 -15.05
CA LEU A 295 20.97 -6.17 -14.39
C LEU A 295 21.05 -5.72 -12.92
N VAL A 296 22.24 -5.77 -12.33
CA VAL A 296 22.51 -5.37 -10.94
C VAL A 296 23.69 -4.43 -10.95
N SER A 297 23.46 -3.13 -10.81
CA SER A 297 24.54 -2.15 -10.86
C SER A 297 24.24 -0.90 -10.00
N ASP A 298 25.30 -0.29 -9.56
CA ASP A 298 25.28 0.99 -8.85
C ASP A 298 24.43 0.97 -7.57
N ASN A 299 24.27 -0.22 -6.96
CA ASN A 299 23.53 -0.35 -5.70
C ASN A 299 24.45 -0.09 -4.51
N ILE A 300 23.89 0.53 -3.48
CA ILE A 300 24.52 0.74 -2.18
C ILE A 300 24.06 -0.40 -1.25
N TRP A 301 25.02 -1.15 -0.72
CA TRP A 301 24.74 -2.32 0.10
C TRP A 301 24.98 -2.05 1.59
N ASN A 302 24.06 -2.50 2.43
CA ASN A 302 24.24 -2.60 3.88
C ASN A 302 24.65 -1.29 4.59
N THR A 303 24.42 -0.15 3.99
CA THR A 303 24.69 1.16 4.58
C THR A 303 23.41 1.69 5.23
N ASP A 304 23.54 2.24 6.45
CA ASP A 304 22.39 2.82 7.14
C ASP A 304 21.90 4.08 6.42
N PRO A 305 20.61 4.15 6.04
CA PRO A 305 20.00 5.34 5.45
C PRO A 305 19.91 6.53 6.42
N LEU A 306 20.09 6.32 7.71
CA LEU A 306 19.98 7.31 8.79
C LEU A 306 18.56 7.90 8.89
N PHE A 307 17.52 7.06 8.89
CA PHE A 307 16.16 7.55 9.07
C PHE A 307 15.98 8.33 10.38
N GLU A 308 15.22 9.41 10.33
CA GLU A 308 15.06 10.36 11.45
C GLU A 308 14.50 9.70 12.71
N ASN A 309 13.43 8.91 12.59
CA ASN A 309 12.85 8.21 13.73
C ASN A 309 12.06 6.97 13.28
N ILE A 310 12.67 5.80 13.44
CA ILE A 310 12.07 4.52 13.04
C ILE A 310 10.89 4.16 13.97
N GLU A 311 10.96 4.49 15.26
CA GLU A 311 9.89 4.16 16.22
C GLU A 311 8.62 4.96 15.95
N GLU A 312 8.76 6.21 15.54
CA GLU A 312 7.65 7.09 15.11
C GLU A 312 7.32 6.95 13.62
N GLN A 313 7.97 6.02 12.92
CA GLN A 313 7.78 5.75 11.50
C GLN A 313 8.08 6.95 10.60
N ILE A 314 9.06 7.79 10.99
CA ILE A 314 9.55 8.92 10.20
C ILE A 314 10.77 8.45 9.39
N PHE A 315 10.53 8.13 8.12
CA PHE A 315 11.53 7.55 7.21
C PHE A 315 12.18 8.58 6.27
N LYS A 316 12.22 9.83 6.70
CA LYS A 316 13.07 10.86 6.12
C LYS A 316 14.52 10.66 6.58
N TYR A 317 15.43 11.27 5.87
CA TYR A 317 16.87 11.14 6.17
C TYR A 317 17.56 12.51 6.12
N PRO A 318 18.67 12.70 6.86
CA PRO A 318 19.40 13.98 6.90
C PRO A 318 20.28 14.17 5.66
N SER A 319 20.76 15.39 5.46
CA SER A 319 21.60 15.77 4.32
C SER A 319 22.94 15.01 4.20
N ASN A 320 23.39 14.36 5.25
CA ASN A 320 24.58 13.51 5.23
C ASN A 320 24.27 12.03 4.98
N SER A 321 23.03 11.66 4.69
CA SER A 321 22.69 10.30 4.31
C SER A 321 23.31 9.92 2.97
N ILE A 322 23.70 8.66 2.85
CA ILE A 322 24.28 8.09 1.62
C ILE A 322 23.29 8.09 0.44
N VAL A 323 22.00 8.23 0.67
CA VAL A 323 20.98 8.22 -0.39
C VAL A 323 20.90 9.54 -1.14
N ASN A 324 21.43 10.62 -0.58
CA ASN A 324 21.40 11.94 -1.21
C ASN A 324 22.23 11.98 -2.48
N ASN A 325 21.65 12.46 -3.58
CA ASN A 325 22.29 12.64 -4.89
C ASN A 325 22.94 11.35 -5.46
N ASN A 326 22.46 10.16 -5.06
CA ASN A 326 23.00 8.88 -5.53
C ASN A 326 22.00 8.07 -6.39
N GLY A 327 20.85 8.65 -6.71
CA GLY A 327 19.91 8.08 -7.67
C GLY A 327 20.30 8.36 -9.12
N SER A 328 19.66 7.65 -10.04
CA SER A 328 19.85 7.81 -11.48
C SER A 328 18.72 8.61 -12.11
N PRO A 329 19.00 9.63 -12.92
CA PRO A 329 17.98 10.41 -13.62
C PRO A 329 17.19 9.59 -14.65
N VAL A 330 17.75 8.45 -15.12
CA VAL A 330 17.14 7.63 -16.17
C VAL A 330 15.82 6.98 -15.74
N HIS A 331 15.66 6.73 -14.45
CA HIS A 331 14.49 6.02 -13.88
C HIS A 331 13.61 6.93 -13.03
N THR A 332 13.60 8.22 -13.33
CA THR A 332 12.81 9.24 -12.63
C THR A 332 11.78 9.80 -13.59
N SER A 333 10.49 9.54 -13.35
CA SER A 333 9.40 10.08 -14.17
C SER A 333 8.56 11.11 -13.44
N GLU A 334 8.41 10.98 -12.13
CA GLU A 334 7.72 11.96 -11.30
C GLU A 334 8.64 13.18 -11.02
N PRO A 335 8.19 14.40 -11.34
CA PRO A 335 9.00 15.60 -11.17
C PRO A 335 9.16 16.03 -9.70
N ASN A 336 8.30 15.54 -8.84
CA ASN A 336 8.30 15.85 -7.42
C ASN A 336 8.47 14.55 -6.61
N ASP A 337 8.87 14.69 -5.36
CA ASP A 337 8.90 13.61 -4.39
C ASP A 337 7.51 13.33 -3.79
N ILE A 338 7.42 12.37 -2.86
CA ILE A 338 6.16 11.97 -2.22
C ILE A 338 5.47 13.12 -1.44
N GLU A 339 6.21 14.16 -1.06
CA GLU A 339 5.70 15.34 -0.35
C GLU A 339 5.43 16.53 -1.28
N GLY A 340 5.67 16.35 -2.59
CA GLY A 340 5.50 17.41 -3.58
C GLY A 340 6.71 18.34 -3.73
N ASN A 341 7.85 18.05 -3.08
CA ASN A 341 9.08 18.80 -3.27
C ASN A 341 9.69 18.48 -4.64
N PRO A 342 10.18 19.48 -5.39
CA PRO A 342 10.79 19.22 -6.70
C PRO A 342 12.00 18.28 -6.59
N ARG A 343 12.10 17.28 -7.48
CA ARG A 343 13.28 16.42 -7.56
C ARG A 343 14.41 17.11 -8.35
N ASP A 344 15.64 16.91 -7.92
CA ASP A 344 16.80 17.19 -8.76
C ASP A 344 16.89 16.09 -9.83
N LEU A 345 16.34 16.38 -11.03
CA LEU A 345 16.33 15.44 -12.14
C LEU A 345 17.73 15.13 -12.71
N SER A 346 18.77 15.83 -12.27
CA SER A 346 20.15 15.55 -12.68
C SER A 346 20.86 14.60 -11.70
N ASN A 347 20.54 14.76 -10.41
CA ASN A 347 21.11 13.97 -9.32
C ASN A 347 20.03 13.67 -8.28
N PRO A 348 19.03 12.84 -8.59
CA PRO A 348 17.96 12.57 -7.66
C PRO A 348 18.45 11.79 -6.44
N ASP A 349 17.74 11.92 -5.34
CA ASP A 349 17.97 11.09 -4.18
C ASP A 349 17.39 9.66 -4.41
N ILE A 350 17.97 8.68 -3.75
CA ILE A 350 17.42 7.33 -3.69
C ILE A 350 16.27 7.33 -2.70
N GLY A 351 15.11 6.80 -3.11
CA GLY A 351 13.93 6.71 -2.26
C GLY A 351 12.83 7.73 -2.55
N ALA A 352 11.78 7.71 -1.72
CA ALA A 352 10.57 8.47 -1.96
C ALA A 352 10.70 9.99 -1.69
N TYR A 353 11.73 10.42 -1.00
CA TYR A 353 11.97 11.82 -0.65
C TYR A 353 13.10 12.44 -1.47
N GLN A 354 13.09 13.77 -1.59
CA GLN A 354 14.18 14.57 -2.15
C GLN A 354 14.58 15.64 -1.13
N LEU A 355 15.85 15.68 -0.76
CA LEU A 355 16.37 16.75 0.09
C LEU A 355 16.83 17.95 -0.75
N HIS A 356 16.79 19.13 -0.13
CA HIS A 356 17.19 20.42 -0.72
C HIS A 356 18.33 21.07 0.04
#